data_5e7463dbfff01b1d1abe142c8f602a91
#
_entry.id   5e7463dbfff01b1d1abe142c8f602a91
#
_cell.length_a   1.000
_cell.length_b   1.000
_cell.length_c   1.000
_cell.angle_alpha   90.00
_cell.angle_beta   90.00
_cell.angle_gamma   90.00
#
_symmetry.space_group_name_H-M   'P 1'
#
loop_
_entity.id
_entity.type
_entity.pdbx_description
1 polymer ?
#
loop_
_entity_poly.entity_id
_entity_poly.type
_entity_poly.pdbx_seq_one_letter_code
_entity_poly.pdbx_strand_id
1 'polypeptide(L)'
;MGVIRNQSIKNSISFYIGMSIGAVNTILIYPNVFNDQPEHWGLLSILVAYATLIGTFSSLGIPKTFIRFFPAIKEKGQLYFLSLIIPLFGFLFSCLGYWLFKQELFVLLNASQLLQDNFFYIFLLVFFISFYDVLTSISRSYLDASIPIFLNEIFLKSFSLILLVLHGYKFFDFTTFLQLYVCGFLFKFLLLFILQFFKGNLYLKLSLEALKIKE
;
A
#
# COMPACT_ATOMS: atom_id res chain seq x y z
N MET A 1 -22.39 -18.97 -10.74
CA MET A 1 -22.81 -17.95 -9.74
C MET A 1 -22.21 -18.13 -8.33
N GLY A 2 -21.78 -19.35 -7.92
CA GLY A 2 -21.26 -19.59 -6.56
C GLY A 2 -19.96 -18.88 -6.18
N VAL A 3 -19.00 -18.72 -7.11
CA VAL A 3 -17.68 -18.13 -6.81
C VAL A 3 -17.80 -16.66 -6.43
N ILE A 4 -18.52 -15.86 -7.22
CA ILE A 4 -18.71 -14.41 -6.97
C ILE A 4 -19.43 -14.18 -5.64
N ARG A 5 -20.48 -14.97 -5.36
CA ARG A 5 -21.22 -14.87 -4.10
C ARG A 5 -20.33 -15.18 -2.89
N ASN A 6 -19.55 -16.24 -2.96
CA ASN A 6 -18.65 -16.62 -1.87
C ASN A 6 -17.56 -15.55 -1.64
N GLN A 7 -17.02 -14.96 -2.70
CA GLN A 7 -16.07 -13.87 -2.58
C GLN A 7 -16.71 -12.61 -1.97
N SER A 8 -17.91 -12.26 -2.40
CA SER A 8 -18.62 -11.10 -1.81
C SER A 8 -18.83 -11.27 -0.30
N ILE A 9 -19.25 -12.47 0.14
CA ILE A 9 -19.43 -12.77 1.57
C ILE A 9 -18.09 -12.66 2.31
N LYS A 10 -17.03 -13.30 1.81
CA LYS A 10 -15.69 -13.22 2.43
C LYS A 10 -15.18 -11.78 2.50
N ASN A 11 -15.37 -11.00 1.45
CA ASN A 11 -14.95 -9.60 1.41
C ASN A 11 -15.73 -8.77 2.44
N SER A 12 -17.05 -8.94 2.52
CA SER A 12 -17.88 -8.24 3.51
C SER A 12 -17.44 -8.58 4.95
N ILE A 13 -17.22 -9.86 5.24
CA ILE A 13 -16.72 -10.30 6.56
C ILE A 13 -15.36 -9.65 6.86
N SER A 14 -14.43 -9.66 5.89
CA SER A 14 -13.11 -9.04 6.06
C SER A 14 -13.21 -7.54 6.32
N PHE A 15 -14.11 -6.83 5.64
CA PHE A 15 -14.34 -5.41 5.88
C PHE A 15 -14.92 -5.14 7.28
N TYR A 16 -15.90 -5.90 7.73
CA TYR A 16 -16.50 -5.71 9.06
C TYR A 16 -15.48 -6.01 10.18
N ILE A 17 -14.74 -7.11 10.07
CA ILE A 17 -13.67 -7.44 11.03
C ILE A 17 -12.61 -6.34 11.01
N GLY A 18 -12.15 -5.92 9.83
CA GLY A 18 -11.16 -4.87 9.68
C GLY A 18 -11.63 -3.52 10.21
N MET A 19 -12.90 -3.18 10.02
CA MET A 19 -13.51 -1.98 10.59
C MET A 19 -13.52 -2.03 12.13
N SER A 20 -13.89 -3.17 12.70
CA SER A 20 -13.91 -3.37 14.15
C SER A 20 -12.50 -3.24 14.76
N ILE A 21 -11.50 -3.90 14.16
CA ILE A 21 -10.10 -3.78 14.59
C ILE A 21 -9.61 -2.33 14.44
N GLY A 22 -9.91 -1.67 13.33
CA GLY A 22 -9.55 -0.28 13.08
C GLY A 22 -10.19 0.68 14.10
N ALA A 23 -11.45 0.46 14.44
CA ALA A 23 -12.16 1.25 15.46
C ALA A 23 -11.52 1.06 16.85
N VAL A 24 -11.23 -0.16 17.25
CA VAL A 24 -10.51 -0.45 18.50
C VAL A 24 -9.15 0.25 18.53
N ASN A 25 -8.37 0.14 17.46
CA ASN A 25 -7.09 0.81 17.36
C ASN A 25 -7.23 2.33 17.53
N THR A 26 -8.13 2.96 16.74
CA THR A 26 -8.21 4.42 16.67
C THR A 26 -8.87 5.03 17.91
N ILE A 27 -9.89 4.38 18.47
CA ILE A 27 -10.67 4.95 19.58
C ILE A 27 -10.06 4.58 20.94
N LEU A 28 -9.52 3.38 21.06
CA LEU A 28 -9.06 2.89 22.36
C LEU A 28 -7.53 2.84 22.47
N ILE A 29 -6.85 2.25 21.50
CA ILE A 29 -5.43 1.92 21.68
C ILE A 29 -4.53 3.14 21.43
N TYR A 30 -4.67 3.82 20.27
CA TYR A 30 -3.83 4.98 19.96
C TYR A 30 -3.88 6.09 21.03
N PRO A 31 -5.05 6.52 21.54
CA PRO A 31 -5.11 7.56 22.55
C PRO A 31 -4.47 7.13 23.88
N ASN A 32 -4.59 5.85 24.25
CA ASN A 32 -3.98 5.36 25.49
C ASN A 32 -2.47 5.18 25.38
N VAL A 33 -1.98 4.69 24.24
CA VAL A 33 -0.54 4.44 24.02
C VAL A 33 0.24 5.72 23.81
N PHE A 34 -0.33 6.70 23.09
CA PHE A 34 0.32 7.98 22.77
C PHE A 34 -0.24 9.15 23.59
N ASN A 35 -0.81 8.91 24.78
CA ASN A 35 -1.37 9.96 25.62
C ASN A 35 -0.35 11.06 25.96
N ASP A 36 0.89 10.66 26.25
CA ASP A 36 1.97 11.58 26.60
C ASP A 36 2.60 12.28 25.38
N GLN A 37 2.45 11.71 24.18
CA GLN A 37 3.05 12.20 22.94
C GLN A 37 2.08 12.05 21.75
N PRO A 38 0.98 12.81 21.70
CA PRO A 38 -0.04 12.69 20.67
C PRO A 38 0.48 13.00 19.25
N GLU A 39 1.59 13.71 19.15
CA GLU A 39 2.30 13.99 17.90
C GLU A 39 2.80 12.74 17.18
N HIS A 40 3.12 11.66 17.90
CA HIS A 40 3.52 10.39 17.31
C HIS A 40 2.36 9.73 16.54
N TRP A 41 1.16 9.75 17.07
CA TRP A 41 -0.03 9.30 16.36
C TRP A 41 -0.34 10.18 15.14
N GLY A 42 -0.23 11.51 15.32
CA GLY A 42 -0.36 12.46 14.22
C GLY A 42 0.62 12.17 13.09
N LEU A 43 1.89 11.90 13.40
CA LEU A 43 2.91 11.52 12.43
C LEU A 43 2.51 10.28 11.62
N LEU A 44 2.11 9.19 12.30
CA LEU A 44 1.70 7.96 11.60
C LEU A 44 0.57 8.19 10.61
N SER A 45 -0.44 8.96 11.03
CA SER A 45 -1.59 9.30 10.20
C SER A 45 -1.19 10.11 8.97
N ILE A 46 -0.31 11.11 9.15
CA ILE A 46 0.21 11.96 8.08
C ILE A 46 1.08 11.16 7.09
N LEU A 47 1.97 10.30 7.59
CA LEU A 47 2.84 9.48 6.73
C LEU A 47 2.00 8.58 5.80
N VAL A 48 0.99 7.89 6.33
CA VAL A 48 0.12 7.02 5.54
C VAL A 48 -0.77 7.83 4.59
N ALA A 49 -1.30 8.98 5.03
CA ALA A 49 -2.14 9.84 4.19
C ALA A 49 -1.35 10.36 2.98
N TYR A 50 -0.17 10.93 3.21
CA TYR A 50 0.68 11.43 2.12
C TYR A 50 1.16 10.30 1.21
N ALA A 51 1.56 9.17 1.78
CA ALA A 51 1.97 8.01 0.99
C ALA A 51 0.82 7.49 0.10
N THR A 52 -0.40 7.48 0.60
CA THR A 52 -1.58 7.05 -0.18
C THR A 52 -1.90 8.04 -1.29
N LEU A 53 -1.85 9.34 -1.02
CA LEU A 53 -2.07 10.38 -2.03
C LEU A 53 -1.01 10.29 -3.14
N ILE A 54 0.27 10.35 -2.77
CA ILE A 54 1.38 10.29 -3.72
C ILE A 54 1.37 8.95 -4.49
N GLY A 55 1.09 7.84 -3.81
CA GLY A 55 1.00 6.51 -4.42
C GLY A 55 -0.11 6.42 -5.46
N THR A 56 -1.26 7.03 -5.20
CA THR A 56 -2.37 7.09 -6.15
C THR A 56 -1.99 7.90 -7.40
N PHE A 57 -1.32 9.05 -7.22
CA PHE A 57 -0.81 9.83 -8.35
C PHE A 57 0.30 9.09 -9.10
N SER A 58 1.25 8.47 -8.41
CA SER A 58 2.33 7.70 -9.01
C SER A 58 1.84 6.54 -9.86
N SER A 59 0.73 5.91 -9.48
CA SER A 59 0.16 4.79 -10.22
C SER A 59 -0.59 5.21 -11.50
N LEU A 60 -0.91 6.52 -11.68
CA LEU A 60 -1.59 7.10 -12.86
C LEU A 60 -2.84 6.30 -13.31
N GLY A 61 -3.55 5.68 -12.36
CA GLY A 61 -4.75 4.89 -12.64
C GLY A 61 -4.50 3.50 -13.25
N ILE A 62 -3.25 3.07 -13.34
CA ILE A 62 -2.87 1.75 -13.88
C ILE A 62 -3.64 0.59 -13.25
N PRO A 63 -3.86 0.52 -11.91
CA PRO A 63 -4.63 -0.58 -11.33
C PRO A 63 -6.04 -0.73 -11.92
N LYS A 64 -6.72 0.38 -12.19
CA LYS A 64 -8.06 0.37 -12.82
C LYS A 64 -7.99 0.01 -14.30
N THR A 65 -7.00 0.55 -15.01
CA THR A 65 -6.73 0.26 -16.42
C THR A 65 -6.43 -1.22 -16.62
N PHE A 66 -5.61 -1.81 -15.75
CA PHE A 66 -5.28 -3.23 -15.79
C PHE A 66 -6.55 -4.10 -15.75
N ILE A 67 -7.42 -3.90 -14.77
CA ILE A 67 -8.67 -4.67 -14.61
C ILE A 67 -9.56 -4.53 -15.86
N ARG A 68 -9.67 -3.31 -16.41
CA ARG A 68 -10.55 -3.04 -17.56
C ARG A 68 -10.05 -3.73 -18.84
N PHE A 69 -8.76 -3.68 -19.11
CA PHE A 69 -8.20 -4.17 -20.38
C PHE A 69 -7.74 -5.62 -20.32
N PHE A 70 -7.59 -6.20 -19.13
CA PHE A 70 -7.15 -7.58 -18.96
C PHE A 70 -7.93 -8.61 -19.75
N PRO A 71 -9.29 -8.56 -19.84
CA PRO A 71 -10.05 -9.53 -20.64
C PRO A 71 -9.96 -9.29 -22.16
N ALA A 72 -9.64 -8.06 -22.60
CA ALA A 72 -9.63 -7.69 -24.01
C ALA A 72 -8.26 -7.93 -24.69
N ILE A 73 -7.16 -7.90 -23.93
CA ILE A 73 -5.80 -8.01 -24.47
C ILE A 73 -5.38 -9.47 -24.56
N LYS A 74 -5.01 -9.91 -25.77
CA LYS A 74 -4.50 -11.28 -26.01
C LYS A 74 -3.08 -11.45 -25.47
N GLU A 75 -2.22 -10.46 -25.68
CA GLU A 75 -0.81 -10.47 -25.23
C GLU A 75 -0.67 -9.81 -23.84
N LYS A 76 -0.98 -10.57 -22.81
CA LYS A 76 -0.97 -10.08 -21.44
C LYS A 76 0.39 -9.54 -20.97
N GLY A 77 1.49 -9.98 -21.58
CA GLY A 77 2.84 -9.52 -21.23
C GLY A 77 3.02 -8.01 -21.32
N GLN A 78 2.43 -7.35 -22.33
CA GLN A 78 2.47 -5.90 -22.46
C GLN A 78 1.77 -5.18 -21.32
N LEU A 79 0.60 -5.69 -20.93
CA LEU A 79 -0.18 -5.11 -19.83
C LEU A 79 0.57 -5.22 -18.50
N TYR A 80 1.22 -6.35 -18.24
CA TYR A 80 2.06 -6.55 -17.04
C TYR A 80 3.26 -5.60 -17.04
N PHE A 81 3.94 -5.46 -18.18
CA PHE A 81 5.07 -4.57 -18.31
C PHE A 81 4.69 -3.11 -18.01
N LEU A 82 3.62 -2.61 -18.64
CA LEU A 82 3.10 -1.27 -18.40
C LEU A 82 2.65 -1.08 -16.95
N SER A 83 2.04 -2.10 -16.35
CA SER A 83 1.57 -2.04 -14.97
C SER A 83 2.69 -1.95 -13.93
N LEU A 84 3.90 -2.36 -14.28
CA LEU A 84 5.08 -2.23 -13.42
C LEU A 84 5.85 -0.94 -13.70
N ILE A 85 6.02 -0.59 -14.97
CA ILE A 85 6.85 0.54 -15.38
C ILE A 85 6.20 1.88 -15.05
N ILE A 86 4.91 2.06 -15.31
CA ILE A 86 4.26 3.36 -15.10
C ILE A 86 4.27 3.77 -13.62
N PRO A 87 3.89 2.90 -12.65
CA PRO A 87 4.02 3.24 -11.23
C PRO A 87 5.48 3.46 -10.80
N LEU A 88 6.44 2.75 -11.39
CA LEU A 88 7.85 2.95 -11.11
C LEU A 88 8.31 4.35 -11.56
N PHE A 89 7.97 4.77 -12.77
CA PHE A 89 8.27 6.13 -13.24
C PHE A 89 7.56 7.20 -12.41
N GLY A 90 6.29 7.00 -12.06
CA GLY A 90 5.56 7.90 -11.18
C GLY A 90 6.20 8.00 -9.78
N PHE A 91 6.66 6.89 -9.24
CA PHE A 91 7.42 6.87 -7.98
C PHE A 91 8.75 7.64 -8.09
N LEU A 92 9.54 7.37 -9.14
CA LEU A 92 10.80 8.08 -9.38
C LEU A 92 10.58 9.59 -9.59
N PHE A 93 9.53 9.96 -10.31
CA PHE A 93 9.14 11.36 -10.50
C PHE A 93 8.78 12.03 -9.15
N SER A 94 8.06 11.33 -8.29
CA SER A 94 7.73 11.83 -6.93
C SER A 94 8.98 12.00 -6.08
N CYS A 95 9.94 11.08 -6.15
CA CYS A 95 11.23 11.19 -5.47
C CYS A 95 12.05 12.39 -5.99
N LEU A 96 12.07 12.59 -7.32
CA LEU A 96 12.76 13.72 -7.95
C LEU A 96 12.10 15.05 -7.55
N GLY A 97 10.78 15.12 -7.58
CA GLY A 97 10.02 16.31 -7.16
C GLY A 97 10.33 16.67 -5.70
N TYR A 98 10.36 15.71 -4.80
CA TYR A 98 10.77 15.95 -3.42
C TYR A 98 12.21 16.45 -3.34
N TRP A 99 13.14 15.84 -4.05
CA TRP A 99 14.55 16.24 -4.00
C TRP A 99 14.76 17.67 -4.47
N LEU A 100 14.03 18.11 -5.49
CA LEU A 100 14.11 19.45 -6.05
C LEU A 100 13.42 20.51 -5.16
N PHE A 101 12.28 20.18 -4.56
CA PHE A 101 11.39 21.13 -3.87
C PHE A 101 11.26 20.84 -2.36
N LYS A 102 12.25 20.18 -1.76
CA LYS A 102 12.19 19.75 -0.35
C LYS A 102 11.89 20.92 0.62
N GLN A 103 12.58 22.05 0.47
CA GLN A 103 12.44 23.18 1.38
C GLN A 103 11.08 23.85 1.23
N GLU A 104 10.65 24.07 -0.01
CA GLU A 104 9.36 24.67 -0.34
C GLU A 104 8.19 23.79 0.16
N LEU A 105 8.33 22.48 0.00
CA LEU A 105 7.34 21.52 0.49
C LEU A 105 7.22 21.57 2.02
N PHE A 106 8.32 21.64 2.75
CA PHE A 106 8.28 21.72 4.21
C PHE A 106 7.67 23.04 4.71
N VAL A 107 7.94 24.13 4.04
CA VAL A 107 7.31 25.43 4.33
C VAL A 107 5.82 25.38 4.02
N LEU A 108 5.45 24.89 2.84
CA LEU A 108 4.05 24.79 2.40
C LEU A 108 3.20 23.92 3.34
N LEU A 109 3.77 22.80 3.80
CA LEU A 109 3.10 21.84 4.68
C LEU A 109 3.16 22.25 6.16
N ASN A 110 3.82 23.36 6.51
CA ASN A 110 4.15 23.70 7.90
C ASN A 110 4.69 22.47 8.67
N ALA A 111 5.62 21.74 8.03
CA ALA A 111 6.08 20.45 8.49
C ALA A 111 6.80 20.57 9.83
N SER A 112 6.32 19.87 10.86
CA SER A 112 7.00 19.75 12.14
C SER A 112 8.37 19.11 11.98
N GLN A 113 9.30 19.36 12.91
CA GLN A 113 10.62 18.73 12.91
C GLN A 113 10.49 17.19 12.88
N LEU A 114 9.55 16.64 13.65
CA LEU A 114 9.28 15.20 13.69
C LEU A 114 8.89 14.64 12.32
N LEU A 115 8.08 15.38 11.52
CA LEU A 115 7.74 14.97 10.15
C LEU A 115 8.93 15.07 9.21
N GLN A 116 9.74 16.13 9.32
CA GLN A 116 10.92 16.33 8.48
C GLN A 116 11.95 15.20 8.67
N ASP A 117 12.21 14.81 9.91
CA ASP A 117 13.16 13.75 10.26
C ASP A 117 12.71 12.37 9.79
N ASN A 118 11.38 12.17 9.70
CA ASN A 118 10.78 10.89 9.32
C ASN A 118 10.22 10.87 7.88
N PHE A 119 10.45 11.92 7.10
CA PHE A 119 9.86 12.06 5.76
C PHE A 119 10.26 10.94 4.80
N PHE A 120 11.43 10.35 4.97
CA PHE A 120 11.91 9.22 4.16
C PHE A 120 10.96 8.03 4.16
N TYR A 121 10.26 7.78 5.29
CA TYR A 121 9.31 6.67 5.38
C TYR A 121 8.10 6.83 4.44
N ILE A 122 7.77 8.08 4.03
CA ILE A 122 6.70 8.30 3.04
C ILE A 122 7.05 7.60 1.72
N PHE A 123 8.30 7.71 1.24
CA PHE A 123 8.69 7.07 -0.03
C PHE A 123 8.66 5.56 0.03
N LEU A 124 9.09 4.97 1.15
CA LEU A 124 8.95 3.53 1.35
C LEU A 124 7.47 3.09 1.30
N LEU A 125 6.61 3.83 1.98
CA LEU A 125 5.17 3.58 1.98
C LEU A 125 4.57 3.78 0.58
N VAL A 126 4.93 4.86 -0.14
CA VAL A 126 4.50 5.11 -1.53
C VAL A 126 4.83 3.91 -2.42
N PHE A 127 6.06 3.42 -2.34
CA PHE A 127 6.48 2.24 -3.10
C PHE A 127 5.61 1.03 -2.77
N PHE A 128 5.52 0.65 -1.50
CA PHE A 128 4.77 -0.54 -1.09
C PHE A 128 3.27 -0.43 -1.40
N ILE A 129 2.65 0.74 -1.19
CA ILE A 129 1.23 0.97 -1.47
C ILE A 129 0.96 0.89 -2.98
N SER A 130 1.73 1.61 -3.80
CA SER A 130 1.53 1.65 -5.25
C SER A 130 1.66 0.27 -5.89
N PHE A 131 2.72 -0.47 -5.54
CA PHE A 131 2.93 -1.82 -6.09
C PHE A 131 1.96 -2.85 -5.51
N TYR A 132 1.52 -2.69 -4.26
CA TYR A 132 0.45 -3.50 -3.70
C TYR A 132 -0.87 -3.31 -4.47
N ASP A 133 -1.20 -2.08 -4.87
CA ASP A 133 -2.41 -1.79 -5.66
C ASP A 133 -2.34 -2.41 -7.06
N VAL A 134 -1.15 -2.43 -7.68
CA VAL A 134 -0.93 -3.16 -8.94
C VAL A 134 -1.16 -4.66 -8.74
N LEU A 135 -0.55 -5.29 -7.72
CA LEU A 135 -0.77 -6.71 -7.43
C LEU A 135 -2.22 -7.02 -7.10
N THR A 136 -2.90 -6.12 -6.41
CA THR A 136 -4.34 -6.21 -6.13
C THR A 136 -5.15 -6.21 -7.42
N SER A 137 -4.80 -5.36 -8.40
CA SER A 137 -5.48 -5.33 -9.68
C SER A 137 -5.27 -6.61 -10.49
N ILE A 138 -4.07 -7.17 -10.45
CA ILE A 138 -3.75 -8.47 -11.04
C ILE A 138 -4.62 -9.57 -10.40
N SER A 139 -4.64 -9.64 -9.07
CA SER A 139 -5.43 -10.60 -8.31
C SER A 139 -6.92 -10.53 -8.66
N ARG A 140 -7.48 -9.32 -8.70
CA ARG A 140 -8.88 -9.09 -9.08
C ARG A 140 -9.19 -9.52 -10.50
N SER A 141 -8.26 -9.34 -11.43
CA SER A 141 -8.43 -9.74 -12.83
C SER A 141 -8.50 -11.25 -13.01
N TYR A 142 -7.93 -12.02 -12.06
CA TYR A 142 -8.09 -13.47 -11.96
C TYR A 142 -9.25 -13.90 -11.03
N LEU A 143 -10.18 -12.98 -10.75
CA LEU A 143 -11.33 -13.24 -9.88
C LEU A 143 -10.94 -13.69 -8.47
N ASP A 144 -9.84 -13.17 -7.94
CA ASP A 144 -9.35 -13.44 -6.58
C ASP A 144 -9.21 -12.14 -5.79
N ALA A 145 -10.33 -11.51 -5.48
CA ALA A 145 -10.37 -10.25 -4.74
C ALA A 145 -10.24 -10.43 -3.22
N SER A 146 -10.46 -11.64 -2.69
CA SER A 146 -10.57 -11.85 -1.26
C SER A 146 -9.23 -11.76 -0.53
N ILE A 147 -8.15 -12.26 -1.14
CA ILE A 147 -6.82 -12.25 -0.52
C ILE A 147 -6.29 -10.82 -0.31
N PRO A 148 -6.26 -9.94 -1.34
CA PRO A 148 -5.81 -8.57 -1.12
C PRO A 148 -6.64 -7.82 -0.08
N ILE A 149 -7.96 -8.02 -0.07
CA ILE A 149 -8.83 -7.39 0.93
C ILE A 149 -8.49 -7.89 2.34
N PHE A 150 -8.33 -9.19 2.52
CA PHE A 150 -7.91 -9.77 3.81
C PHE A 150 -6.58 -9.19 4.30
N LEU A 151 -5.58 -9.12 3.43
CA LEU A 151 -4.26 -8.57 3.78
C LEU A 151 -4.32 -7.07 4.13
N ASN A 152 -5.18 -6.31 3.45
CA ASN A 152 -5.34 -4.88 3.73
C ASN A 152 -6.17 -4.62 4.99
N GLU A 153 -7.30 -5.28 5.12
CA GLU A 153 -8.28 -4.97 6.16
C GLU A 153 -7.97 -5.69 7.48
N ILE A 154 -7.58 -6.96 7.44
CA ILE A 154 -7.38 -7.74 8.67
C ILE A 154 -5.90 -7.78 9.05
N PHE A 155 -5.04 -8.26 8.15
CA PHE A 155 -3.64 -8.48 8.46
C PHE A 155 -2.93 -7.19 8.91
N LEU A 156 -3.00 -6.12 8.11
CA LEU A 156 -2.28 -4.88 8.41
C LEU A 156 -2.79 -4.23 9.70
N LYS A 157 -4.10 -4.19 9.91
CA LYS A 157 -4.71 -3.60 11.11
C LYS A 157 -4.43 -4.42 12.38
N SER A 158 -4.46 -5.75 12.29
CA SER A 158 -4.07 -6.63 13.40
C SER A 158 -2.59 -6.53 13.71
N PHE A 159 -1.74 -6.44 12.69
CA PHE A 159 -0.31 -6.24 12.86
C PHE A 159 -0.02 -4.91 13.57
N SER A 160 -0.67 -3.82 13.14
CA SER A 160 -0.52 -2.53 13.81
C SER A 160 -1.04 -2.56 15.26
N LEU A 161 -2.13 -3.28 15.55
CA LEU A 161 -2.63 -3.48 16.91
C LEU A 161 -1.59 -4.16 17.79
N ILE A 162 -1.00 -5.25 17.33
CA ILE A 162 0.04 -5.97 18.06
C ILE A 162 1.23 -5.04 18.35
N LEU A 163 1.69 -4.29 17.37
CA LEU A 163 2.79 -3.33 17.56
C LEU A 163 2.46 -2.25 18.57
N LEU A 164 1.23 -1.71 18.53
CA LEU A 164 0.78 -0.69 19.49
C LEU A 164 0.77 -1.24 20.92
N VAL A 165 0.25 -2.44 21.11
CA VAL A 165 0.23 -3.09 22.44
C VAL A 165 1.66 -3.30 22.96
N LEU A 166 2.56 -3.81 22.12
CA LEU A 166 3.96 -4.02 22.51
C LEU A 166 4.67 -2.70 22.84
N HIS A 167 4.42 -1.65 22.05
CA HIS A 167 4.98 -0.32 22.32
C HIS A 167 4.41 0.27 23.61
N GLY A 168 3.11 0.11 23.88
CA GLY A 168 2.49 0.52 25.14
C GLY A 168 3.09 -0.15 26.37
N TYR A 169 3.53 -1.38 26.25
CA TYR A 169 4.31 -2.08 27.30
C TYR A 169 5.81 -1.71 27.32
N LYS A 170 6.25 -0.73 26.50
CA LYS A 170 7.63 -0.23 26.43
C LYS A 170 8.67 -1.28 26.00
N PHE A 171 8.28 -2.29 25.21
CA PHE A 171 9.23 -3.26 24.65
C PHE A 171 10.22 -2.63 23.68
N PHE A 172 9.88 -1.51 23.06
CA PHE A 172 10.73 -0.78 22.11
C PHE A 172 10.34 0.69 22.01
N ASP A 173 11.29 1.51 21.54
CA ASP A 173 11.12 2.93 21.32
C ASP A 173 10.25 3.26 20.12
N PHE A 174 9.77 4.51 20.02
CA PHE A 174 8.94 4.98 18.91
C PHE A 174 9.62 4.82 17.55
N THR A 175 10.93 5.03 17.46
CA THR A 175 11.67 4.85 16.19
C THR A 175 11.59 3.39 15.71
N THR A 176 11.78 2.44 16.59
CA THR A 176 11.64 1.00 16.28
C THR A 176 10.18 0.65 15.94
N PHE A 177 9.22 1.22 16.66
CA PHE A 177 7.80 1.08 16.35
C PHE A 177 7.50 1.54 14.93
N LEU A 178 7.98 2.74 14.54
CA LEU A 178 7.77 3.30 13.20
C LEU A 178 8.38 2.42 12.10
N GLN A 179 9.60 1.92 12.32
CA GLN A 179 10.26 0.99 11.40
C GLN A 179 9.45 -0.30 11.21
N LEU A 180 9.01 -0.92 12.30
CA LEU A 180 8.20 -2.13 12.27
C LEU A 180 6.83 -1.87 11.62
N TYR A 181 6.24 -0.71 11.86
CA TYR A 181 4.98 -0.31 11.24
C TYR A 181 5.11 -0.24 9.71
N VAL A 182 6.18 0.40 9.20
CA VAL A 182 6.48 0.44 7.76
C VAL A 182 6.79 -0.96 7.22
N CYS A 183 7.50 -1.80 7.99
CA CYS A 183 7.70 -3.21 7.62
C CYS A 183 6.38 -3.99 7.48
N GLY A 184 5.32 -3.62 8.18
CA GLY A 184 3.99 -4.20 7.97
C GLY A 184 3.46 -4.03 6.54
N PHE A 185 3.71 -2.87 5.93
CA PHE A 185 3.37 -2.62 4.52
C PHE A 185 4.26 -3.44 3.57
N LEU A 186 5.54 -3.59 3.88
CA LEU A 186 6.45 -4.49 3.14
C LEU A 186 5.94 -5.94 3.22
N PHE A 187 5.62 -6.44 4.40
CA PHE A 187 5.10 -7.81 4.57
C PHE A 187 3.80 -8.03 3.81
N LYS A 188 2.86 -7.07 3.88
CA LYS A 188 1.62 -7.12 3.11
C LYS A 188 1.90 -7.24 1.61
N PHE A 189 2.81 -6.43 1.08
CA PHE A 189 3.22 -6.45 -0.32
C PHE A 189 3.87 -7.79 -0.69
N LEU A 190 4.85 -8.24 0.10
CA LEU A 190 5.58 -9.50 -0.16
C LEU A 190 4.64 -10.72 -0.11
N LEU A 191 3.74 -10.78 0.86
CA LEU A 191 2.77 -11.87 0.95
C LEU A 191 1.89 -11.95 -0.30
N LEU A 192 1.38 -10.82 -0.77
CA LEU A 192 0.57 -10.79 -1.98
C LEU A 192 1.41 -11.15 -3.21
N PHE A 193 2.64 -10.64 -3.32
CA PHE A 193 3.56 -10.95 -4.41
C PHE A 193 3.85 -12.44 -4.50
N ILE A 194 4.23 -13.04 -3.37
CA ILE A 194 4.54 -14.48 -3.27
C ILE A 194 3.32 -15.33 -3.66
N LEU A 195 2.14 -14.97 -3.16
CA LEU A 195 0.91 -15.69 -3.47
C LEU A 195 0.55 -15.61 -4.97
N GLN A 196 0.71 -14.43 -5.60
CA GLN A 196 0.45 -14.28 -7.03
C GLN A 196 1.51 -15.01 -7.89
N PHE A 197 2.75 -15.05 -7.42
CA PHE A 197 3.84 -15.79 -8.07
C PHE A 197 3.55 -17.30 -8.06
N PHE A 198 3.22 -17.88 -6.90
CA PHE A 198 2.90 -19.32 -6.80
C PHE A 198 1.62 -19.71 -7.56
N LYS A 199 0.67 -18.81 -7.71
CA LYS A 199 -0.52 -19.05 -8.54
C LYS A 199 -0.25 -18.97 -10.05
N GLY A 200 0.96 -18.62 -10.47
CA GLY A 200 1.31 -18.42 -11.87
C GLY A 200 0.59 -17.23 -12.52
N ASN A 201 0.08 -16.29 -11.70
CA ASN A 201 -0.63 -15.11 -12.19
C ASN A 201 0.31 -13.98 -12.63
N LEU A 202 1.62 -14.12 -12.41
CA LEU A 202 2.62 -13.13 -12.79
C LEU A 202 3.35 -13.60 -14.06
N TYR A 203 3.03 -12.99 -15.20
CA TYR A 203 3.74 -13.21 -16.45
C TYR A 203 4.94 -12.27 -16.54
N LEU A 204 6.11 -12.74 -16.08
CA LEU A 204 7.37 -11.98 -16.14
C LEU A 204 8.08 -12.07 -17.51
N LYS A 205 7.38 -12.38 -18.59
CA LYS A 205 7.95 -12.23 -19.93
C LYS A 205 8.01 -10.74 -20.30
N LEU A 206 9.10 -10.13 -19.92
CA LEU A 206 9.53 -8.81 -20.39
C LEU A 206 9.95 -8.94 -21.87
N SER A 207 9.01 -8.97 -22.80
CA SER A 207 9.34 -8.83 -24.21
C SER A 207 9.40 -7.34 -24.53
N LEU A 208 10.60 -6.82 -24.77
CA LEU A 208 10.82 -5.47 -25.29
C LEU A 208 10.19 -5.25 -26.68
N GLU A 209 9.72 -6.31 -27.35
CA GLU A 209 8.88 -6.23 -28.55
C GLU A 209 7.51 -5.59 -28.30
N ALA A 210 7.12 -5.45 -27.05
CA ALA A 210 5.87 -4.84 -26.61
C ALA A 210 5.72 -3.35 -26.98
N LEU A 211 6.82 -2.67 -27.31
CA LEU A 211 6.78 -1.25 -27.72
C LEU A 211 6.54 -1.05 -29.23
N LYS A 212 6.48 -2.11 -30.03
CA LYS A 212 6.03 -2.01 -31.41
C LYS A 212 4.51 -1.98 -31.45
N ILE A 213 3.96 -0.78 -31.34
CA ILE A 213 2.58 -0.50 -31.75
C ILE A 213 2.55 -0.86 -33.24
N LYS A 214 1.86 -1.93 -33.59
CA LYS A 214 1.52 -2.20 -34.98
C LYS A 214 0.62 -1.06 -35.45
N GLU A 215 1.15 -0.24 -36.35
CA GLU A 215 0.36 0.65 -37.22
C GLU A 215 -0.74 -0.14 -37.96
#